data_134335baf8897b63513186ec1f626072
#
_entry.id   134335baf8897b63513186ec1f626072
#
_cell.length_a   1.000
_cell.length_b   1.000
_cell.length_c   1.000
_cell.angle_alpha   90.00
_cell.angle_beta   90.00
_cell.angle_gamma   90.00
#
_symmetry.space_group_name_H-M   'P 1'
#
loop_
_entity.id
_entity.type
_entity.pdbx_description
1 polymer ?
#
loop_
_entity_poly.entity_id
_entity_poly.type
_entity_poly.pdbx_seq_one_letter_code
_entity_poly.pdbx_strand_id
1 'polypeptide(L)'
;QAYSIKICDMLLKQNCKLILIACNSASAVAYELVKEYVGRKAIVMDVINPMIDYLAKNYIDKTIGLIGTKQTVNSNIYRKKLDELGINIRLNTLATPLLVPLIEEGFADQAIMTDAIKSYLSESSLHNLDALVLACTHYPLIKQPIKQFFKNKTVIIDSTDIVAEVVKNLLIARDLL
;
A
#
# COMPACT_ATOMS: atom_id res chain seq x y z
N GLN A 1 12.56 12.08 -0.39
CA GLN A 1 12.08 13.14 0.52
C GLN A 1 12.11 14.52 -0.13
N ALA A 2 13.25 15.01 -0.66
CA ALA A 2 13.37 16.36 -1.24
C ALA A 2 12.37 16.59 -2.40
N TYR A 3 12.20 15.63 -3.30
CA TYR A 3 11.21 15.73 -4.39
C TYR A 3 9.77 15.80 -3.86
N SER A 4 9.45 15.06 -2.79
CA SER A 4 8.10 15.10 -2.19
C SER A 4 7.78 16.49 -1.67
N ILE A 5 8.71 17.14 -0.97
CA ILE A 5 8.54 18.52 -0.49
C ILE A 5 8.36 19.50 -1.65
N LYS A 6 9.18 19.38 -2.71
CA LYS A 6 9.08 20.25 -3.88
C LYS A 6 7.72 20.11 -4.60
N ILE A 7 7.21 18.88 -4.71
CA ILE A 7 5.87 18.62 -5.27
C ILE A 7 4.80 19.24 -4.37
N CYS A 8 4.89 19.06 -3.06
CA CYS A 8 3.94 19.66 -2.11
C CYS A 8 3.93 21.19 -2.19
N ASP A 9 5.09 21.83 -2.34
CA ASP A 9 5.16 23.29 -2.53
C ASP A 9 4.40 23.73 -3.79
N MET A 10 4.56 23.00 -4.90
CA MET A 10 3.80 23.26 -6.14
C MET A 10 2.28 23.11 -5.93
N LEU A 11 1.85 22.03 -5.26
CA LEU A 11 0.42 21.80 -4.99
C LEU A 11 -0.17 22.86 -4.07
N LEU A 12 0.56 23.29 -3.04
CA LEU A 12 0.12 24.35 -2.15
C LEU A 12 -0.02 25.70 -2.87
N LYS A 13 0.88 26.01 -3.82
CA LYS A 13 0.77 27.21 -4.67
C LYS A 13 -0.47 27.19 -5.57
N GLN A 14 -1.00 26.00 -5.87
CA GLN A 14 -2.25 25.81 -6.62
C GLN A 14 -3.48 25.72 -5.69
N ASN A 15 -3.35 26.05 -4.42
CA ASN A 15 -4.42 26.01 -3.43
C ASN A 15 -5.06 24.63 -3.23
N CYS A 16 -4.34 23.55 -3.44
CA CYS A 16 -4.82 22.21 -3.15
C CYS A 16 -5.20 22.10 -1.65
N LYS A 17 -6.38 21.58 -1.38
CA LYS A 17 -6.91 21.40 -0.01
C LYS A 17 -6.59 20.02 0.57
N LEU A 18 -6.34 19.05 -0.30
CA LEU A 18 -5.94 17.70 0.05
C LEU A 18 -4.72 17.29 -0.80
N ILE A 19 -3.72 16.73 -0.16
CA ILE A 19 -2.54 16.13 -0.80
C ILE A 19 -2.53 14.65 -0.42
N LEU A 20 -2.69 13.76 -1.41
CA LEU A 20 -2.63 12.31 -1.23
C LEU A 20 -1.29 11.78 -1.74
N ILE A 21 -0.51 11.14 -0.86
CA ILE A 21 0.69 10.39 -1.25
C ILE A 21 0.23 8.98 -1.68
N ALA A 22 -0.07 8.84 -2.98
CA ALA A 22 -0.67 7.63 -3.55
C ALA A 22 0.35 6.51 -3.86
N CYS A 23 1.47 6.48 -3.18
CA CYS A 23 2.54 5.49 -3.39
C CYS A 23 3.02 4.94 -2.04
N ASN A 24 2.99 3.61 -1.86
CA ASN A 24 3.46 2.98 -0.62
C ASN A 24 4.93 3.30 -0.30
N SER A 25 5.81 3.26 -1.31
CA SER A 25 7.23 3.57 -1.11
C SER A 25 7.46 5.02 -0.70
N ALA A 26 6.72 5.97 -1.30
CA ALA A 26 6.80 7.37 -0.93
C ALA A 26 6.16 7.62 0.45
N SER A 27 5.00 7.02 0.72
CA SER A 27 4.33 7.09 2.02
C SER A 27 5.24 6.63 3.15
N ALA A 28 5.93 5.50 2.96
CA ALA A 28 6.81 4.92 3.97
C ALA A 28 7.96 5.83 4.42
N VAL A 29 8.44 6.72 3.55
CA VAL A 29 9.64 7.55 3.82
C VAL A 29 9.36 9.04 3.89
N ALA A 30 8.23 9.52 3.40
CA ALA A 30 7.99 10.95 3.26
C ALA A 30 6.71 11.45 3.97
N TYR A 31 5.82 10.57 4.40
CA TYR A 31 4.52 11.00 4.95
C TYR A 31 4.66 11.98 6.13
N GLU A 32 5.43 11.64 7.14
CA GLU A 32 5.57 12.50 8.33
C GLU A 32 6.24 13.84 7.98
N LEU A 33 7.30 13.80 7.15
CA LEU A 33 7.97 15.02 6.69
C LEU A 33 7.04 15.91 5.85
N VAL A 34 6.24 15.33 4.96
CA VAL A 34 5.27 16.07 4.15
C VAL A 34 4.18 16.66 5.04
N LYS A 35 3.67 15.90 6.00
CA LYS A 35 2.65 16.35 6.96
C LYS A 35 3.15 17.55 7.79
N GLU A 36 4.39 17.49 8.28
CA GLU A 36 5.02 18.58 9.00
C GLU A 36 5.19 19.82 8.11
N TYR A 37 5.72 19.65 6.89
CA TYR A 37 5.92 20.76 5.94
C TYR A 37 4.62 21.45 5.52
N VAL A 38 3.60 20.67 5.21
CA VAL A 38 2.29 21.18 4.78
C VAL A 38 1.57 21.87 5.96
N GLY A 39 1.69 21.33 7.17
CA GLY A 39 1.10 21.88 8.38
C GLY A 39 -0.42 22.00 8.25
N ARG A 40 -0.94 23.23 8.45
CA ARG A 40 -2.38 23.53 8.37
C ARG A 40 -2.84 24.02 6.99
N LYS A 41 -1.95 24.11 6.00
CA LYS A 41 -2.26 24.68 4.68
C LYS A 41 -3.13 23.72 3.82
N ALA A 42 -2.99 22.42 4.01
CA ALA A 42 -3.79 21.40 3.36
C ALA A 42 -3.84 20.13 4.24
N ILE A 43 -4.81 19.26 3.95
CA ILE A 43 -4.88 17.91 4.54
C ILE A 43 -3.85 17.03 3.84
N VAL A 44 -3.08 16.25 4.58
CA VAL A 44 -2.17 15.26 4.02
C VAL A 44 -2.66 13.86 4.36
N MET A 45 -2.81 13.03 3.35
CA MET A 45 -3.13 11.61 3.46
C MET A 45 -2.09 10.76 2.74
N ASP A 46 -2.02 9.51 3.12
CA ASP A 46 -1.22 8.50 2.44
C ASP A 46 -2.04 7.22 2.18
N VAL A 47 -1.45 6.23 1.54
CA VAL A 47 -2.12 4.96 1.25
C VAL A 47 -1.86 3.88 2.30
N ILE A 48 -0.96 4.11 3.27
CA ILE A 48 -0.60 3.13 4.30
C ILE A 48 -1.54 3.24 5.51
N ASN A 49 -1.76 4.44 6.05
CA ASN A 49 -2.60 4.63 7.24
C ASN A 49 -4.01 4.04 7.06
N PRO A 50 -4.77 4.30 5.98
CA PRO A 50 -6.06 3.67 5.76
C PRO A 50 -6.00 2.14 5.71
N MET A 51 -4.92 1.57 5.15
CA MET A 51 -4.73 0.13 5.12
C MET A 51 -4.46 -0.44 6.52
N ILE A 52 -3.66 0.24 7.35
CA ILE A 52 -3.41 -0.15 8.75
C ILE A 52 -4.73 -0.18 9.52
N ASP A 53 -5.54 0.89 9.42
CA ASP A 53 -6.85 0.96 10.08
C ASP A 53 -7.79 -0.17 9.63
N TYR A 54 -7.80 -0.47 8.33
CA TYR A 54 -8.58 -1.56 7.77
C TYR A 54 -8.13 -2.93 8.32
N LEU A 55 -6.82 -3.19 8.37
CA LEU A 55 -6.26 -4.42 8.92
C LEU A 55 -6.55 -4.55 10.41
N ALA A 56 -6.35 -3.47 11.17
CA ALA A 56 -6.63 -3.43 12.61
C ALA A 56 -8.09 -3.74 12.95
N LYS A 57 -9.01 -3.33 12.09
CA LYS A 57 -10.45 -3.57 12.28
C LYS A 57 -10.89 -4.99 11.89
N ASN A 58 -10.29 -5.58 10.85
CA ASN A 58 -10.85 -6.78 10.22
C ASN A 58 -10.00 -8.05 10.39
N TYR A 59 -8.72 -7.93 10.83
CA TYR A 59 -7.76 -9.04 10.78
C TYR A 59 -6.99 -9.26 12.10
N ILE A 60 -7.60 -8.94 13.24
CA ILE A 60 -7.03 -9.23 14.56
C ILE A 60 -6.82 -10.75 14.69
N ASP A 61 -5.66 -11.15 15.25
CA ASP A 61 -5.25 -12.55 15.47
C ASP A 61 -5.07 -13.36 14.16
N LYS A 62 -4.95 -12.68 13.02
CA LYS A 62 -4.78 -13.29 11.69
C LYS A 62 -3.34 -13.29 11.22
N THR A 63 -3.05 -14.16 10.24
CA THR A 63 -1.78 -14.20 9.53
C THR A 63 -1.92 -13.51 8.18
N ILE A 64 -1.23 -12.39 8.03
CA ILE A 64 -1.30 -11.54 6.85
C ILE A 64 0.04 -11.58 6.12
N GLY A 65 0.00 -11.90 4.82
CA GLY A 65 1.10 -11.66 3.91
C GLY A 65 1.08 -10.22 3.41
N LEU A 66 2.25 -9.67 3.14
CA LEU A 66 2.39 -8.37 2.48
C LEU A 66 3.48 -8.45 1.43
N ILE A 67 3.15 -8.13 0.20
CA ILE A 67 4.13 -7.98 -0.88
C ILE A 67 4.23 -6.52 -1.31
N GLY A 68 5.45 -6.09 -1.64
CA GLY A 68 5.70 -4.70 -2.02
C GLY A 68 7.08 -4.51 -2.64
N THR A 69 7.43 -3.25 -2.90
CA THR A 69 8.79 -2.90 -3.32
C THR A 69 9.79 -3.12 -2.18
N LYS A 70 11.07 -3.24 -2.50
CA LYS A 70 12.14 -3.27 -1.48
C LYS A 70 12.04 -2.10 -0.51
N GLN A 71 11.74 -0.89 -1.01
CA GLN A 71 11.61 0.30 -0.16
C GLN A 71 10.48 0.17 0.85
N THR A 72 9.30 -0.27 0.43
CA THR A 72 8.14 -0.46 1.32
C THR A 72 8.43 -1.52 2.38
N VAL A 73 8.94 -2.68 1.97
CA VAL A 73 9.21 -3.81 2.88
C VAL A 73 10.34 -3.47 3.86
N ASN A 74 11.46 -2.95 3.38
CA ASN A 74 12.63 -2.64 4.22
C ASN A 74 12.40 -1.47 5.19
N SER A 75 11.43 -0.58 4.91
CA SER A 75 11.04 0.48 5.85
C SER A 75 10.41 -0.07 7.14
N ASN A 76 9.88 -1.28 7.07
CA ASN A 76 9.14 -1.95 8.15
C ASN A 76 7.93 -1.14 8.67
N ILE A 77 7.42 -0.20 7.88
CA ILE A 77 6.40 0.77 8.31
C ILE A 77 5.08 0.10 8.70
N TYR A 78 4.66 -0.92 7.96
CA TYR A 78 3.42 -1.65 8.28
C TYR A 78 3.51 -2.34 9.64
N ARG A 79 4.63 -3.02 9.94
CA ARG A 79 4.86 -3.65 11.24
C ARG A 79 4.84 -2.61 12.35
N LYS A 80 5.64 -1.54 12.22
CA LYS A 80 5.72 -0.48 13.21
C LYS A 80 4.35 0.09 13.56
N LYS A 81 3.54 0.42 12.54
CA LYS A 81 2.20 0.99 12.78
C LYS A 81 1.22 0.00 13.42
N LEU A 82 1.27 -1.28 13.08
CA LEU A 82 0.46 -2.30 13.74
C LEU A 82 0.89 -2.50 15.19
N ASP A 83 2.19 -2.51 15.47
CA ASP A 83 2.75 -2.64 16.82
C ASP A 83 2.39 -1.40 17.69
N GLU A 84 2.43 -0.19 17.12
CA GLU A 84 2.01 1.06 17.78
C GLU A 84 0.53 1.03 18.21
N LEU A 85 -0.32 0.35 17.45
CA LEU A 85 -1.73 0.16 17.79
C LEU A 85 -1.96 -1.00 18.79
N GLY A 86 -0.93 -1.77 19.12
CA GLY A 86 -1.05 -2.94 19.99
C GLY A 86 -1.88 -4.08 19.38
N ILE A 87 -1.99 -4.13 18.05
CA ILE A 87 -2.80 -5.10 17.33
C ILE A 87 -2.01 -6.39 17.08
N ASN A 88 -2.55 -7.51 17.54
CA ASN A 88 -1.95 -8.82 17.32
C ASN A 88 -2.25 -9.33 15.90
N ILE A 89 -1.40 -8.97 14.94
CA ILE A 89 -1.42 -9.49 13.56
C ILE A 89 -0.05 -10.09 13.25
N ARG A 90 -0.04 -11.36 12.82
CA ARG A 90 1.19 -11.98 12.30
C ARG A 90 1.42 -11.49 10.87
N LEU A 91 2.30 -10.52 10.69
CA LEU A 91 2.61 -9.93 9.39
C LEU A 91 3.87 -10.58 8.78
N ASN A 92 3.73 -11.27 7.65
CA ASN A 92 4.82 -11.82 6.86
C ASN A 92 5.04 -10.95 5.63
N THR A 93 6.23 -10.38 5.47
CA THR A 93 6.52 -9.43 4.40
C THR A 93 7.52 -9.98 3.41
N LEU A 94 7.29 -9.75 2.10
CA LEU A 94 8.20 -10.15 1.04
C LEU A 94 8.36 -9.02 0.02
N ALA A 95 9.61 -8.66 -0.27
CA ALA A 95 9.91 -7.73 -1.36
C ALA A 95 9.87 -8.46 -2.72
N THR A 96 9.15 -7.87 -3.68
CA THR A 96 8.94 -8.44 -5.01
C THR A 96 9.42 -7.48 -6.11
N PRO A 97 10.75 -7.24 -6.20
CA PRO A 97 11.33 -6.15 -6.99
C PRO A 97 11.11 -6.26 -8.50
N LEU A 98 10.85 -7.45 -9.04
CA LEU A 98 10.65 -7.63 -10.49
C LEU A 98 9.21 -7.32 -10.94
N LEU A 99 8.21 -7.33 -10.05
CA LEU A 99 6.82 -7.20 -10.48
C LEU A 99 6.52 -5.83 -11.08
N VAL A 100 7.02 -4.73 -10.50
CA VAL A 100 6.81 -3.38 -11.03
C VAL A 100 7.42 -3.22 -12.41
N PRO A 101 8.73 -3.50 -12.66
CA PRO A 101 9.30 -3.46 -14.00
C PRO A 101 8.52 -4.28 -15.02
N LEU A 102 8.10 -5.49 -14.70
CA LEU A 102 7.32 -6.32 -15.62
C LEU A 102 5.95 -5.71 -15.96
N ILE A 103 5.31 -5.03 -15.01
CA ILE A 103 4.04 -4.33 -15.26
C ILE A 103 4.28 -3.13 -16.18
N GLU A 104 5.28 -2.31 -15.87
CA GLU A 104 5.59 -1.07 -16.62
C GLU A 104 6.01 -1.37 -18.07
N GLU A 105 6.72 -2.48 -18.31
CA GLU A 105 7.12 -2.94 -19.64
C GLU A 105 6.00 -3.71 -20.38
N GLY A 106 4.79 -3.78 -19.85
CA GLY A 106 3.64 -4.38 -20.52
C GLY A 106 3.59 -5.91 -20.47
N PHE A 107 4.27 -6.56 -19.53
CA PHE A 107 4.29 -8.02 -19.38
C PHE A 107 3.23 -8.55 -18.40
N ALA A 108 2.28 -7.73 -17.96
CA ALA A 108 1.29 -8.10 -16.93
C ALA A 108 0.48 -9.37 -17.24
N ASP A 109 0.12 -9.56 -18.51
CA ASP A 109 -0.69 -10.71 -18.97
C ASP A 109 0.15 -11.82 -19.63
N GLN A 110 1.46 -11.79 -19.48
CA GLN A 110 2.37 -12.76 -20.13
C GLN A 110 2.86 -13.84 -19.16
N ALA A 111 3.35 -14.95 -19.73
CA ALA A 111 3.87 -16.10 -18.97
C ALA A 111 4.98 -15.69 -17.97
N ILE A 112 5.85 -14.76 -18.36
CA ILE A 112 6.93 -14.26 -17.51
C ILE A 112 6.40 -13.64 -16.19
N MET A 113 5.26 -12.94 -16.24
CA MET A 113 4.61 -12.43 -15.03
C MET A 113 4.10 -13.55 -14.14
N THR A 114 3.47 -14.57 -14.73
CA THR A 114 2.99 -15.76 -14.01
C THR A 114 4.14 -16.50 -13.33
N ASP A 115 5.26 -16.66 -14.00
CA ASP A 115 6.46 -17.31 -13.45
C ASP A 115 7.08 -16.47 -12.33
N ALA A 116 7.15 -15.16 -12.47
CA ALA A 116 7.63 -14.25 -11.44
C ALA A 116 6.73 -14.29 -10.18
N ILE A 117 5.40 -14.25 -10.36
CA ILE A 117 4.43 -14.38 -9.28
C ILE A 117 4.63 -15.71 -8.56
N LYS A 118 4.69 -16.82 -9.30
CA LYS A 118 4.90 -18.16 -8.75
C LYS A 118 6.21 -18.25 -7.97
N SER A 119 7.30 -17.70 -8.51
CA SER A 119 8.60 -17.69 -7.84
C SER A 119 8.54 -16.98 -6.48
N TYR A 120 7.95 -15.78 -6.42
CA TYR A 120 7.84 -15.03 -5.17
C TYR A 120 6.85 -15.66 -4.19
N LEU A 121 5.65 -16.00 -4.65
CA LEU A 121 4.58 -16.42 -3.74
C LEU A 121 4.74 -17.88 -3.25
N SER A 122 5.67 -18.64 -3.82
CA SER A 122 6.04 -19.97 -3.29
C SER A 122 6.91 -19.94 -2.05
N GLU A 123 7.39 -18.76 -1.61
CA GLU A 123 8.14 -18.60 -0.36
C GLU A 123 7.32 -19.10 0.83
N SER A 124 7.96 -19.88 1.70
CA SER A 124 7.28 -20.53 2.84
C SER A 124 6.61 -19.54 3.81
N SER A 125 7.16 -18.33 3.91
CA SER A 125 6.61 -17.24 4.72
C SER A 125 5.23 -16.77 4.26
N LEU A 126 4.85 -17.04 3.00
CA LEU A 126 3.56 -16.68 2.42
C LEU A 126 2.59 -17.87 2.33
N HIS A 127 2.86 -18.95 3.05
CA HIS A 127 1.93 -20.07 3.16
C HIS A 127 0.91 -19.84 4.30
N ASN A 128 -0.28 -20.44 4.14
CA ASN A 128 -1.34 -20.43 5.17
C ASN A 128 -1.74 -19.00 5.63
N LEU A 129 -1.88 -18.09 4.68
CA LEU A 129 -2.31 -16.72 4.94
C LEU A 129 -3.83 -16.62 5.00
N ASP A 130 -4.35 -15.83 5.94
CA ASP A 130 -5.74 -15.39 5.94
C ASP A 130 -5.99 -14.36 4.83
N ALA A 131 -5.03 -13.45 4.61
CA ALA A 131 -5.06 -12.50 3.51
C ALA A 131 -3.65 -12.11 3.03
N LEU A 132 -3.58 -11.57 1.80
CA LEU A 132 -2.37 -10.98 1.22
C LEU A 132 -2.63 -9.53 0.85
N VAL A 133 -1.82 -8.63 1.41
CA VAL A 133 -1.84 -7.19 1.10
C VAL A 133 -0.91 -6.89 -0.07
N LEU A 134 -1.45 -6.22 -1.08
CA LEU A 134 -0.71 -5.68 -2.22
C LEU A 134 -0.24 -4.26 -1.90
N ALA A 135 0.94 -4.14 -1.28
CA ALA A 135 1.51 -2.86 -0.83
C ALA A 135 2.30 -2.14 -1.95
N CYS A 136 1.71 -2.09 -3.14
CA CYS A 136 2.20 -1.33 -4.27
C CYS A 136 1.04 -0.94 -5.19
N THR A 137 1.01 0.30 -5.65
CA THR A 137 -0.06 0.84 -6.50
C THR A 137 -0.12 0.23 -7.91
N HIS A 138 0.92 -0.46 -8.34
CA HIS A 138 0.92 -1.22 -9.59
C HIS A 138 0.25 -2.60 -9.47
N TYR A 139 0.25 -3.20 -8.28
CA TYR A 139 -0.17 -4.59 -8.10
C TYR A 139 -1.67 -4.89 -8.31
N PRO A 140 -2.60 -3.92 -8.22
CA PRO A 140 -3.97 -4.15 -8.67
C PRO A 140 -4.08 -4.65 -10.12
N LEU A 141 -3.13 -4.26 -11.00
CA LEU A 141 -3.07 -4.70 -12.39
C LEU A 141 -2.77 -6.21 -12.55
N ILE A 142 -2.13 -6.81 -11.57
CA ILE A 142 -1.80 -8.26 -11.54
C ILE A 142 -2.57 -9.00 -10.43
N LYS A 143 -3.65 -8.41 -9.91
CA LYS A 143 -4.45 -9.01 -8.82
C LYS A 143 -5.06 -10.36 -9.22
N GLN A 144 -5.50 -10.50 -10.46
CA GLN A 144 -6.10 -11.75 -10.95
C GLN A 144 -5.11 -12.91 -11.01
N PRO A 145 -3.93 -12.79 -11.66
CA PRO A 145 -2.89 -13.83 -11.58
C PRO A 145 -2.51 -14.20 -10.13
N ILE A 146 -2.41 -13.23 -9.21
CA ILE A 146 -2.13 -13.50 -7.80
C ILE A 146 -3.27 -14.31 -7.16
N LYS A 147 -4.54 -13.97 -7.39
CA LYS A 147 -5.69 -14.73 -6.91
C LYS A 147 -5.68 -16.17 -7.43
N GLN A 148 -5.34 -16.37 -8.71
CA GLN A 148 -5.24 -17.69 -9.33
C GLN A 148 -4.15 -18.54 -8.66
N PHE A 149 -2.99 -17.96 -8.34
CA PHE A 149 -1.91 -18.65 -7.62
C PHE A 149 -2.42 -19.25 -6.29
N PHE A 150 -3.17 -18.50 -5.52
CA PHE A 150 -3.77 -18.95 -4.26
C PHE A 150 -5.06 -19.75 -4.46
N LYS A 151 -5.42 -20.13 -5.69
CA LYS A 151 -6.67 -20.86 -6.03
C LYS A 151 -7.92 -20.19 -5.42
N ASN A 152 -7.92 -18.86 -5.33
CA ASN A 152 -8.97 -18.04 -4.72
C ASN A 152 -9.26 -18.36 -3.23
N LYS A 153 -8.33 -18.99 -2.51
CA LYS A 153 -8.52 -19.33 -1.08
C LYS A 153 -8.04 -18.23 -0.13
N THR A 154 -7.08 -17.43 -0.54
CA THR A 154 -6.53 -16.29 0.24
C THR A 154 -7.21 -15.00 -0.22
N VAL A 155 -7.65 -14.18 0.72
CA VAL A 155 -8.21 -12.86 0.41
C VAL A 155 -7.09 -11.94 -0.08
N ILE A 156 -7.26 -11.33 -1.25
CA ILE A 156 -6.28 -10.39 -1.80
C ILE A 156 -6.78 -8.97 -1.59
N ILE A 157 -6.05 -8.19 -0.79
CA ILE A 157 -6.37 -6.83 -0.37
C ILE A 157 -5.43 -5.86 -1.08
N ASP A 158 -5.97 -4.84 -1.72
CA ASP A 158 -5.22 -3.68 -2.21
C ASP A 158 -5.79 -2.39 -1.63
N SER A 159 -5.05 -1.30 -1.76
CA SER A 159 -5.42 -0.02 -1.17
C SER A 159 -6.46 0.77 -1.96
N THR A 160 -6.83 0.33 -3.17
CA THR A 160 -7.62 1.16 -4.11
C THR A 160 -8.96 1.57 -3.52
N ASP A 161 -9.82 0.59 -3.22
CA ASP A 161 -11.17 0.87 -2.72
C ASP A 161 -11.14 1.44 -1.29
N ILE A 162 -10.23 0.93 -0.45
CA ILE A 162 -10.07 1.37 0.95
C ILE A 162 -9.71 2.86 1.00
N VAL A 163 -8.71 3.27 0.24
CA VAL A 163 -8.25 4.67 0.21
C VAL A 163 -9.30 5.57 -0.42
N ALA A 164 -9.93 5.13 -1.52
CA ALA A 164 -10.98 5.89 -2.19
C ALA A 164 -12.16 6.19 -1.25
N GLU A 165 -12.60 5.20 -0.46
CA GLU A 165 -13.66 5.38 0.53
C GLU A 165 -13.27 6.37 1.64
N VAL A 166 -12.06 6.24 2.18
CA VAL A 166 -11.56 7.15 3.23
C VAL A 166 -11.43 8.57 2.70
N VAL A 167 -10.89 8.76 1.48
CA VAL A 167 -10.82 10.08 0.84
C VAL A 167 -12.21 10.68 0.64
N LYS A 168 -13.15 9.91 0.08
CA LYS A 168 -14.54 10.36 -0.11
C LYS A 168 -15.16 10.83 1.20
N ASN A 169 -15.07 10.03 2.25
CA ASN A 169 -15.65 10.35 3.55
C ASN A 169 -15.00 11.60 4.16
N LEU A 170 -13.69 11.77 3.98
CA LEU A 170 -12.97 12.94 4.44
C LEU A 170 -13.43 14.20 3.69
N LEU A 171 -13.59 14.14 2.37
CA LEU A 171 -14.03 15.29 1.56
C LEU A 171 -15.46 15.72 1.92
N ILE A 172 -16.37 14.75 2.13
CA ILE A 172 -17.74 15.03 2.62
C ILE A 172 -17.68 15.72 3.99
N ALA A 173 -16.92 15.15 4.94
CA ALA A 173 -16.84 15.68 6.30
C ALA A 173 -16.19 17.08 6.39
N ARG A 174 -15.50 17.51 5.33
CA ARG A 174 -14.84 18.82 5.24
C ARG A 174 -15.54 19.78 4.28
N ASP A 175 -16.68 19.41 3.74
CA ASP A 175 -17.44 20.23 2.77
C ASP A 175 -16.56 20.61 1.54
N LEU A 176 -15.84 19.61 1.01
CA LEU A 176 -14.93 19.73 -0.12
C LEU A 176 -15.40 18.94 -1.37
N LEU A 177 -16.60 18.37 -1.33
CA LEU A 177 -17.28 17.72 -2.46
C LEU A 177 -18.41 18.60 -2.96
#